data_49ecf8c2def49c06c07d57f99308d49b
#
_entry.id   49ecf8c2def49c06c07d57f99308d49b
#
_cell.length_a   1.000
_cell.length_b   1.000
_cell.length_c   1.000
_cell.angle_alpha   90.00
_cell.angle_beta   90.00
_cell.angle_gamma   90.00
#
_symmetry.space_group_name_H-M   'P 1'
#
loop_
_entity.id
_entity.type
_entity.pdbx_description
1 polymer ?
#
loop_
_entity_poly.entity_id
_entity_poly.type
_entity_poly.pdbx_seq_one_letter_code
_entity_poly.pdbx_strand_id
1 'polypeptide(L)'
;AQTAADYFEIPTFCYSGGVEVTACNERTIQSLERLGFIISKHGHSNPIYFVLQAKDTRPIIVFSKMYDDVINPHEIFASIMTCSHADENCPLIPGAEARIPVQYEDPKVFDDTAMESSKYDERSSQIASEMFYVFSRV
;
A
#
# COMPACT_ATOMS: atom_id res chain seq x y z
N ALA A 1 -0.79 5.81 -3.04
CA ALA A 1 -1.43 6.94 -2.35
C ALA A 1 -0.38 8.00 -1.97
N GLN A 2 0.60 7.72 -1.08
CA GLN A 2 1.57 8.74 -0.63
C GLN A 2 2.27 9.44 -1.80
N THR A 3 2.73 8.70 -2.81
CA THR A 3 3.36 9.27 -4.01
C THR A 3 2.47 10.27 -4.74
N ALA A 4 1.17 9.97 -4.85
CA ALA A 4 0.21 10.88 -5.47
C ALA A 4 -0.04 12.12 -4.61
N ALA A 5 -0.17 11.95 -3.29
CA ALA A 5 -0.30 13.07 -2.36
C ALA A 5 0.91 14.02 -2.43
N ASP A 6 2.13 13.46 -2.41
CA ASP A 6 3.37 14.24 -2.52
C ASP A 6 3.46 14.98 -3.87
N TYR A 7 3.06 14.33 -4.97
CA TYR A 7 3.06 14.93 -6.31
C TYR A 7 2.12 16.15 -6.42
N PHE A 8 0.94 16.08 -5.79
CA PHE A 8 -0.02 17.18 -5.77
C PHE A 8 0.16 18.12 -4.57
N GLU A 9 1.24 17.97 -3.81
CA GLU A 9 1.55 18.80 -2.63
C GLU A 9 0.44 18.80 -1.57
N ILE A 10 -0.31 17.69 -1.46
CA ILE A 10 -1.38 17.54 -0.47
C ILE A 10 -0.79 17.09 0.86
N PRO A 11 -0.95 17.87 1.94
CA PRO A 11 -0.34 17.60 3.25
C PRO A 11 -1.09 16.46 3.97
N THR A 12 -0.86 15.24 3.54
CA THR A 12 -1.43 14.04 4.17
C THR A 12 -0.38 12.93 4.33
N PHE A 13 -0.67 11.97 5.20
CA PHE A 13 0.14 10.78 5.41
C PHE A 13 -0.69 9.54 5.11
N CYS A 14 -0.11 8.62 4.34
CA CYS A 14 -0.73 7.35 4.01
C CYS A 14 -0.06 6.22 4.79
N TYR A 15 -0.89 5.39 5.40
CA TYR A 15 -0.47 4.24 6.20
C TYR A 15 -1.03 2.96 5.61
N SER A 16 -0.52 1.83 6.04
CA SER A 16 -1.03 0.51 5.70
C SER A 16 -1.15 -0.36 6.95
N GLY A 17 -2.01 -1.34 6.90
CA GLY A 17 -2.16 -2.34 7.94
C GLY A 17 -3.03 -3.49 7.46
N GLY A 18 -2.94 -4.61 8.13
CA GLY A 18 -3.73 -5.80 7.85
C GLY A 18 -4.40 -6.35 9.10
N VAL A 19 -5.04 -7.49 8.96
CA VAL A 19 -5.67 -8.23 10.08
C VAL A 19 -4.70 -9.20 10.75
N GLU A 20 -3.52 -9.40 10.16
CA GLU A 20 -2.44 -10.23 10.70
C GLU A 20 -1.07 -9.67 10.30
N VAL A 21 -0.04 -10.01 11.07
CA VAL A 21 1.34 -9.68 10.76
C VAL A 21 1.99 -10.88 10.06
N THR A 22 2.44 -10.66 8.84
CA THR A 22 3.16 -11.65 8.03
C THR A 22 4.48 -11.06 7.52
N ALA A 23 4.60 -10.88 6.21
CA ALA A 23 5.65 -10.09 5.56
C ALA A 23 5.07 -9.43 4.32
N CYS A 24 5.64 -8.31 3.89
CA CYS A 24 5.29 -7.73 2.59
C CYS A 24 5.63 -8.72 1.49
N ASN A 25 4.69 -8.91 0.54
CA ASN A 25 4.90 -9.77 -0.60
C ASN A 25 6.07 -9.23 -1.45
N GLU A 26 7.11 -10.04 -1.61
CA GLU A 26 8.32 -9.64 -2.36
C GLU A 26 8.01 -9.34 -3.83
N ARG A 27 6.99 -9.98 -4.43
CA ARG A 27 6.54 -9.71 -5.81
C ARG A 27 5.96 -8.31 -5.95
N THR A 28 5.25 -7.83 -4.91
CA THR A 28 4.80 -6.43 -4.86
C THR A 28 5.98 -5.45 -4.81
N ILE A 29 6.99 -5.76 -3.99
CA ILE A 29 8.20 -4.94 -3.89
C ILE A 29 8.94 -4.90 -5.23
N GLN A 30 9.12 -6.04 -5.89
CA GLN A 30 9.74 -6.11 -7.22
C GLN A 30 8.94 -5.34 -8.28
N SER A 31 7.61 -5.34 -8.21
CA SER A 31 6.77 -4.53 -9.10
C SER A 31 7.02 -3.03 -8.89
N LEU A 32 7.15 -2.57 -7.66
CA LEU A 32 7.51 -1.18 -7.36
C LEU A 32 8.90 -0.81 -7.90
N GLU A 33 9.89 -1.71 -7.80
CA GLU A 33 11.22 -1.51 -8.39
C GLU A 33 11.14 -1.37 -9.92
N ARG A 34 10.36 -2.22 -10.60
CA ARG A 34 10.11 -2.10 -12.05
C ARG A 34 9.40 -0.80 -12.44
N LEU A 35 8.58 -0.24 -11.55
CA LEU A 35 7.97 1.08 -11.72
C LEU A 35 8.92 2.24 -11.45
N GLY A 36 10.18 1.97 -11.07
CA GLY A 36 11.23 2.96 -10.91
C GLY A 36 11.46 3.46 -9.48
N PHE A 37 10.81 2.87 -8.48
CA PHE A 37 11.11 3.19 -7.09
C PHE A 37 12.48 2.64 -6.68
N ILE A 38 13.20 3.40 -5.86
CA ILE A 38 14.47 2.98 -5.25
C ILE A 38 14.12 2.35 -3.90
N ILE A 39 14.47 1.07 -3.72
CA ILE A 39 14.06 0.32 -2.53
C ILE A 39 15.28 -0.24 -1.80
N SER A 40 15.29 -0.11 -0.48
CA SER A 40 16.24 -0.81 0.39
C SER A 40 15.48 -1.66 1.42
N LYS A 41 16.01 -2.86 1.71
CA LYS A 41 15.43 -3.88 2.59
C LYS A 41 16.27 -4.03 3.85
N HIS A 42 15.63 -4.04 5.02
CA HIS A 42 16.27 -4.26 6.32
C HIS A 42 15.53 -5.32 7.13
N GLY A 43 16.26 -6.28 7.67
CA GLY A 43 15.68 -7.41 8.43
C GLY A 43 15.36 -8.63 7.56
N HIS A 44 14.81 -9.69 8.18
CA HIS A 44 14.62 -10.99 7.54
C HIS A 44 13.16 -11.50 7.57
N SER A 45 12.59 -11.78 8.74
CA SER A 45 11.27 -12.44 8.85
C SER A 45 10.09 -11.52 8.51
N ASN A 46 10.14 -10.25 8.91
CA ASN A 46 9.21 -9.19 8.50
C ASN A 46 10.05 -7.96 8.16
N PRO A 47 10.65 -7.93 6.98
CA PRO A 47 11.58 -6.88 6.63
C PRO A 47 10.90 -5.52 6.50
N ILE A 48 11.62 -4.48 6.89
CA ILE A 48 11.23 -3.09 6.65
C ILE A 48 11.83 -2.66 5.32
N TYR A 49 10.99 -2.13 4.45
CA TYR A 49 11.40 -1.55 3.18
C TYR A 49 11.33 -0.03 3.24
N PHE A 50 12.37 0.63 2.79
CA PHE A 50 12.38 2.07 2.55
C PHE A 50 12.23 2.31 1.06
N VAL A 51 11.10 2.86 0.67
CA VAL A 51 10.69 3.06 -0.72
C VAL A 51 10.82 4.54 -1.04
N LEU A 52 11.69 4.89 -1.98
CA LEU A 52 11.97 6.27 -2.40
C LEU A 52 11.44 6.48 -3.83
N GLN A 53 10.79 7.60 -4.07
CA GLN A 53 10.38 8.05 -5.42
C GLN A 53 11.58 8.58 -6.21
N ALA A 54 12.54 9.23 -5.53
CA ALA A 54 13.81 9.71 -6.07
C ALA A 54 14.84 9.74 -4.94
N LYS A 55 16.13 9.93 -5.27
CA LYS A 55 17.25 9.88 -4.29
C LYS A 55 17.10 10.84 -3.10
N ASP A 56 16.50 12.01 -3.34
CA ASP A 56 16.41 13.08 -2.34
C ASP A 56 14.99 13.21 -1.75
N THR A 57 14.13 12.21 -1.95
CA THR A 57 12.77 12.22 -1.38
C THR A 57 12.73 11.53 -0.01
N ARG A 58 11.74 11.91 0.78
CA ARG A 58 11.46 11.23 2.04
C ARG A 58 11.05 9.77 1.77
N PRO A 59 11.64 8.78 2.46
CA PRO A 59 11.27 7.39 2.25
C PRO A 59 9.86 7.10 2.78
N ILE A 60 9.12 6.31 2.02
CA ILE A 60 7.91 5.65 2.48
C ILE A 60 8.34 4.35 3.16
N ILE A 61 7.96 4.19 4.43
CA ILE A 61 8.33 3.01 5.22
C ILE A 61 7.23 1.96 5.06
N VAL A 62 7.62 0.78 4.58
CA VAL A 62 6.69 -0.32 4.27
C VAL A 62 7.11 -1.59 5.00
N PHE A 63 6.22 -2.16 5.79
CA PHE A 63 6.37 -3.46 6.45
C PHE A 63 4.99 -4.00 6.82
N SER A 64 4.90 -5.31 7.06
CA SER A 64 3.65 -5.92 7.50
C SER A 64 3.35 -5.59 8.96
N LYS A 65 2.17 -5.04 9.22
CA LYS A 65 1.70 -4.69 10.58
C LYS A 65 0.19 -4.76 10.67
N MET A 66 -0.31 -4.84 11.88
CA MET A 66 -1.74 -4.74 12.16
C MET A 66 -2.27 -3.35 11.77
N TYR A 67 -3.56 -3.27 11.46
CA TYR A 67 -4.21 -1.97 11.16
C TYR A 67 -4.20 -1.02 12.36
N ASP A 68 -4.21 -1.55 13.60
CA ASP A 68 -4.18 -0.82 14.88
C ASP A 68 -2.76 -0.72 15.49
N ASP A 69 -1.71 -0.96 14.69
CA ASP A 69 -0.33 -0.77 15.12
C ASP A 69 -0.09 0.68 15.59
N VAL A 70 0.73 0.84 16.63
CA VAL A 70 1.00 2.14 17.28
C VAL A 70 1.56 3.22 16.34
N ILE A 71 2.09 2.81 15.17
CA ILE A 71 2.60 3.73 14.14
C ILE A 71 1.45 4.30 13.29
N ASN A 72 0.31 3.60 13.23
CA ASN A 72 -0.85 4.04 12.48
C ASN A 72 -1.66 5.09 13.28
N PRO A 73 -2.40 5.97 12.61
CA PRO A 73 -3.30 6.91 13.28
C PRO A 73 -4.41 6.15 14.00
N HIS A 74 -4.79 6.65 15.20
CA HIS A 74 -5.87 6.07 16.01
C HIS A 74 -7.19 6.82 15.86
N GLU A 75 -7.19 8.01 15.22
CA GLU A 75 -8.36 8.86 15.00
C GLU A 75 -8.14 9.77 13.78
N ILE A 76 -9.22 10.33 13.26
CA ILE A 76 -9.23 11.34 12.19
C ILE A 76 -8.54 10.82 10.92
N PHE A 77 -8.98 9.67 10.40
CA PHE A 77 -8.48 9.10 9.15
C PHE A 77 -9.59 8.43 8.34
N ALA A 78 -9.38 8.29 7.04
CA ALA A 78 -10.20 7.45 6.17
C ALA A 78 -9.55 6.07 5.99
N SER A 79 -10.32 5.01 6.17
CA SER A 79 -9.90 3.63 5.96
C SER A 79 -10.29 3.17 4.57
N ILE A 80 -9.31 2.84 3.72
CA ILE A 80 -9.52 2.29 2.38
C ILE A 80 -9.36 0.76 2.44
N MET A 81 -10.45 0.04 2.20
CA MET A 81 -10.48 -1.42 2.27
C MET A 81 -10.19 -2.01 0.88
N THR A 82 -8.98 -2.52 0.68
CA THR A 82 -8.47 -2.90 -0.65
C THR A 82 -8.73 -4.36 -1.04
N CYS A 83 -9.17 -5.20 -0.12
CA CYS A 83 -9.52 -6.59 -0.41
C CYS A 83 -10.83 -6.98 0.27
N SER A 84 -11.54 -7.95 -0.32
CA SER A 84 -12.80 -8.48 0.21
C SER A 84 -12.62 -9.09 1.61
N HIS A 85 -11.53 -9.81 1.83
CA HIS A 85 -11.23 -10.43 3.13
C HIS A 85 -11.05 -9.38 4.24
N ALA A 86 -10.42 -8.25 3.98
CA ALA A 86 -10.31 -7.15 4.93
C ALA A 86 -11.68 -6.47 5.15
N ASP A 87 -12.50 -6.39 4.12
CA ASP A 87 -13.84 -5.82 4.19
C ASP A 87 -14.80 -6.67 5.04
N GLU A 88 -14.73 -7.98 4.92
CA GLU A 88 -15.57 -8.93 5.65
C GLU A 88 -15.15 -9.13 7.11
N ASN A 89 -13.84 -9.18 7.37
CA ASN A 89 -13.29 -9.52 8.69
C ASN A 89 -12.94 -8.29 9.56
N CYS A 90 -12.97 -7.09 8.99
CA CYS A 90 -12.75 -5.83 9.71
C CYS A 90 -13.94 -4.88 9.48
N PRO A 91 -15.15 -5.22 9.96
CA PRO A 91 -16.36 -4.42 9.70
C PRO A 91 -16.29 -3.03 10.33
N LEU A 92 -15.51 -2.88 11.40
CA LEU A 92 -15.30 -1.63 12.12
C LEU A 92 -13.81 -1.38 12.32
N ILE A 93 -13.33 -0.25 11.83
CA ILE A 93 -11.98 0.25 12.12
C ILE A 93 -12.14 1.39 13.12
N PRO A 94 -11.81 1.18 14.41
CA PRO A 94 -11.97 2.20 15.43
C PRO A 94 -11.18 3.46 15.08
N GLY A 95 -11.81 4.63 15.25
CA GLY A 95 -11.20 5.94 14.98
C GLY A 95 -11.27 6.39 13.52
N ALA A 96 -11.68 5.53 12.58
CA ALA A 96 -11.89 5.94 11.19
C ALA A 96 -13.16 6.79 11.05
N GLU A 97 -13.06 7.96 10.43
CA GLU A 97 -14.20 8.82 10.09
C GLU A 97 -14.96 8.32 8.87
N ALA A 98 -14.28 7.62 7.97
CA ALA A 98 -14.87 7.00 6.81
C ALA A 98 -14.24 5.64 6.53
N ARG A 99 -15.06 4.69 6.06
CA ARG A 99 -14.66 3.37 5.60
C ARG A 99 -15.09 3.22 4.14
N ILE A 100 -14.11 3.13 3.25
CA ILE A 100 -14.32 3.18 1.81
C ILE A 100 -13.83 1.88 1.19
N PRO A 101 -14.74 1.00 0.71
CA PRO A 101 -14.33 -0.21 0.00
C PRO A 101 -13.84 0.15 -1.40
N VAL A 102 -12.61 -0.24 -1.71
CA VAL A 102 -11.99 -0.14 -3.04
C VAL A 102 -11.31 -1.46 -3.31
N GLN A 103 -12.09 -2.43 -3.76
CA GLN A 103 -11.62 -3.81 -3.92
C GLN A 103 -10.82 -3.99 -5.21
N TYR A 104 -9.70 -4.67 -5.10
CA TYR A 104 -8.86 -5.09 -6.22
C TYR A 104 -8.78 -6.61 -6.27
N GLU A 105 -8.71 -7.15 -7.49
CA GLU A 105 -8.31 -8.55 -7.66
C GLU A 105 -6.86 -8.73 -7.22
N ASP A 106 -6.63 -9.68 -6.32
CA ASP A 106 -5.30 -9.96 -5.81
C ASP A 106 -4.47 -10.66 -6.90
N PRO A 107 -3.34 -10.07 -7.34
CA PRO A 107 -2.47 -10.69 -8.33
C PRO A 107 -1.83 -12.00 -7.86
N LYS A 108 -1.91 -12.32 -6.57
CA LYS A 108 -1.40 -13.55 -5.97
C LYS A 108 -1.93 -14.83 -6.63
N VAL A 109 -3.11 -14.78 -7.27
CA VAL A 109 -3.65 -15.93 -8.02
C VAL A 109 -2.78 -16.31 -9.23
N PHE A 110 -1.86 -15.45 -9.64
CA PHE A 110 -0.90 -15.68 -10.72
C PHE A 110 0.51 -16.01 -10.25
N ASP A 111 0.71 -16.20 -8.93
CA ASP A 111 2.02 -16.57 -8.38
C ASP A 111 2.53 -17.85 -9.03
N ASP A 112 3.85 -17.90 -9.28
CA ASP A 112 4.56 -19.01 -9.90
C ASP A 112 4.09 -19.35 -11.35
N THR A 113 3.42 -18.41 -12.02
CA THR A 113 3.05 -18.51 -13.44
C THR A 113 3.87 -17.59 -14.32
N ALA A 114 3.84 -17.81 -15.64
CA ALA A 114 4.47 -16.92 -16.61
C ALA A 114 3.86 -15.49 -16.62
N MET A 115 2.67 -15.30 -16.05
CA MET A 115 1.97 -14.02 -16.00
C MET A 115 2.22 -13.25 -14.69
N GLU A 116 2.91 -13.84 -13.72
CA GLU A 116 3.13 -13.26 -12.38
C GLU A 116 3.56 -11.80 -12.44
N SER A 117 4.73 -11.53 -13.00
CA SER A 117 5.28 -10.15 -13.05
C SER A 117 4.34 -9.17 -13.73
N SER A 118 3.75 -9.56 -14.86
CA SER A 118 2.84 -8.68 -15.61
C SER A 118 1.57 -8.35 -14.84
N LYS A 119 1.04 -9.30 -14.06
CA LYS A 119 -0.17 -9.09 -13.26
C LYS A 119 0.08 -8.22 -12.02
N TYR A 120 1.23 -8.35 -11.38
CA TYR A 120 1.64 -7.44 -10.33
C TYR A 120 1.86 -6.01 -10.86
N ASP A 121 2.47 -5.86 -12.04
CA ASP A 121 2.69 -4.56 -12.68
C ASP A 121 1.39 -3.91 -13.16
N GLU A 122 0.48 -4.69 -13.72
CA GLU A 122 -0.86 -4.25 -14.09
C GLU A 122 -1.63 -3.71 -12.88
N ARG A 123 -1.63 -4.45 -11.77
CA ARG A 123 -2.31 -4.04 -10.54
C ARG A 123 -1.67 -2.78 -9.93
N SER A 124 -0.37 -2.74 -9.85
CA SER A 124 0.37 -1.58 -9.35
C SER A 124 0.09 -0.32 -10.19
N SER A 125 0.05 -0.45 -11.50
CA SER A 125 -0.24 0.65 -12.44
C SER A 125 -1.70 1.12 -12.33
N GLN A 126 -2.65 0.18 -12.18
CA GLN A 126 -4.05 0.51 -11.96
C GLN A 126 -4.21 1.34 -10.68
N ILE A 127 -3.71 0.84 -9.55
CA ILE A 127 -3.80 1.53 -8.25
C ILE A 127 -3.13 2.90 -8.33
N ALA A 128 -1.97 3.00 -8.99
CA ALA A 128 -1.29 4.27 -9.18
C ALA A 128 -2.18 5.27 -9.92
N SER A 129 -2.75 4.87 -11.07
CA SER A 129 -3.62 5.73 -11.89
C SER A 129 -4.84 6.22 -11.10
N GLU A 130 -5.49 5.33 -10.35
CA GLU A 130 -6.65 5.66 -9.52
C GLU A 130 -6.28 6.62 -8.38
N MET A 131 -5.16 6.40 -7.70
CA MET A 131 -4.68 7.29 -6.64
C MET A 131 -4.30 8.67 -7.20
N PHE A 132 -3.64 8.75 -8.34
CA PHE A 132 -3.37 10.03 -9.00
C PHE A 132 -4.65 10.76 -9.39
N TYR A 133 -5.67 10.03 -9.88
CA TYR A 133 -6.98 10.62 -10.15
C TYR A 133 -7.63 11.19 -8.88
N VAL A 134 -7.68 10.39 -7.80
CA VAL A 134 -8.27 10.82 -6.52
C VAL A 134 -7.59 12.09 -6.02
N PHE A 135 -6.26 12.08 -5.87
CA PHE A 135 -5.51 13.22 -5.34
C PHE A 135 -5.52 14.45 -6.27
N SER A 136 -5.80 14.28 -7.56
CA SER A 136 -6.03 15.42 -8.48
C SER A 136 -7.36 16.14 -8.24
N ARG A 137 -8.24 15.61 -7.39
CA ARG A 137 -9.58 16.15 -7.11
C ARG A 137 -9.73 16.74 -5.70
N VAL A 138 -8.68 16.70 -4.92
CA VAL A 138 -8.64 17.23 -3.54
C VAL A 138 -8.25 18.70 -3.50
#